data_495ada288243d2190341ad24ff1add17
#
_entry.id   495ada288243d2190341ad24ff1add17
#
_cell.length_a   1.000
_cell.length_b   1.000
_cell.length_c   1.000
_cell.angle_alpha   90.00
_cell.angle_beta   90.00
_cell.angle_gamma   90.00
#
_symmetry.space_group_name_H-M   'P 1'
#
loop_
_entity.id
_entity.type
_entity.pdbx_description
1 polymer ?
#
loop_
_entity_poly.entity_id
_entity_poly.type
_entity_poly.pdbx_seq_one_letter_code
_entity_poly.pdbx_strand_id
1 'polypeptide(L)'
;MRDHRIAPRGWPNAESNRRSIKVGHWHDDWARRWRDRAEFRPETRTVENSDYNQHYVDVEAPVEAELDYSARSDEVSGSFPGGTRRLPIPTGAERLRGAMVGAGIGDGFAYARNHFGLTSFPWDAGAPIRAQEKFVDFLPASFMPSTWITQLMGYSAEGLIRALAGRRIGQPVDPVSTVQHALQRWLYYMKRSVSAVSEWRIYGGIYARDAGDHDYPDGLAGHDTNFVSNRDPDAAVLDALLGFASTGTISTPADPRSEARGADVLVRAALAAVWSEDLSETFDLAVTIAALTHPHPDDYLPAATLAVILHQQLRDHPFMDCLAAGYSQASKRSGHEKTLAAIDTVVSLIRDEWVPTQPSSLRRHFPNGGADGVEALGIALYSAMVSDYIREALLLALNYASHRPQVAAVAGMLIGAEYGIQAVPKALREPVASVGTLDAFAQDLATELRDVLTDAEWLRRYPPT
;
A
#
# COMPACT_ATOMS: atom_id res chain seq x y z
N MET A 1 -14.36 -32.14 -20.62
CA MET A 1 -13.15 -31.81 -19.84
C MET A 1 -12.21 -31.04 -20.75
N ARG A 2 -12.22 -29.71 -20.68
CA ARG A 2 -11.27 -28.83 -21.38
C ARG A 2 -10.22 -28.40 -20.39
N ASP A 3 -9.00 -28.82 -20.70
CA ASP A 3 -7.79 -28.55 -19.91
C ASP A 3 -7.46 -27.05 -20.00
N HIS A 4 -7.82 -26.27 -18.98
CA HIS A 4 -7.40 -24.89 -18.85
C HIS A 4 -6.08 -24.83 -18.07
N ARG A 5 -5.00 -25.17 -18.77
CA ARG A 5 -3.66 -24.79 -18.29
C ARG A 5 -3.52 -23.28 -18.49
N ILE A 6 -3.78 -22.51 -17.46
CA ILE A 6 -3.41 -21.09 -17.42
C ILE A 6 -1.92 -21.06 -17.07
N ALA A 7 -1.08 -20.79 -18.04
CA ALA A 7 0.32 -20.49 -17.80
C ALA A 7 0.42 -19.18 -16.99
N PRO A 8 1.28 -19.09 -15.99
CA PRO A 8 1.57 -17.84 -15.30
C PRO A 8 2.16 -16.87 -16.34
N ARG A 9 1.50 -15.74 -16.53
CA ARG A 9 1.99 -14.67 -17.42
C ARG A 9 2.82 -13.73 -16.57
N GLY A 10 4.09 -13.59 -16.92
CA GLY A 10 4.95 -12.54 -16.37
C GLY A 10 4.34 -11.15 -16.54
N TRP A 11 4.84 -10.16 -15.83
CA TRP A 11 4.41 -8.77 -15.98
C TRP A 11 4.40 -8.38 -17.45
N PRO A 12 3.29 -7.87 -18.00
CA PRO A 12 3.24 -7.46 -19.41
C PRO A 12 4.25 -6.36 -19.66
N ASN A 13 5.00 -6.46 -20.76
CA ASN A 13 5.80 -5.35 -21.24
C ASN A 13 4.88 -4.16 -21.53
N ALA A 14 5.28 -2.96 -21.11
CA ALA A 14 4.51 -1.73 -21.17
C ALA A 14 3.96 -1.35 -22.56
N GLU A 15 4.46 -1.98 -23.63
CA GLU A 15 4.05 -1.67 -25.00
C GLU A 15 2.73 -2.32 -25.46
N SER A 16 2.22 -3.35 -24.78
CA SER A 16 1.12 -4.15 -25.32
C SER A 16 -0.31 -3.76 -24.86
N ASN A 17 -0.48 -2.87 -23.88
CA ASN A 17 -1.79 -2.69 -23.25
C ASN A 17 -2.31 -1.24 -23.16
N ARG A 18 -1.93 -0.35 -24.07
CA ARG A 18 -2.54 1.00 -24.18
C ARG A 18 -3.96 0.94 -24.76
N ARG A 19 -4.89 0.29 -24.09
CA ARG A 19 -6.33 0.48 -24.36
C ARG A 19 -6.85 1.48 -23.33
N SER A 20 -7.08 2.73 -23.77
CA SER A 20 -7.71 3.78 -22.97
C SER A 20 -9.03 3.29 -22.38
N ILE A 21 -9.11 3.20 -21.07
CA ILE A 21 -10.37 3.03 -20.34
C ILE A 21 -11.13 4.33 -20.52
N LYS A 22 -12.35 4.26 -21.07
CA LYS A 22 -13.20 5.45 -21.16
C LYS A 22 -13.54 5.90 -19.74
N VAL A 23 -13.02 7.04 -19.38
CA VAL A 23 -13.29 7.72 -18.10
C VAL A 23 -14.73 8.24 -18.13
N GLY A 24 -15.64 7.64 -17.44
CA GLY A 24 -17.07 7.88 -17.42
C GLY A 24 -17.50 9.35 -17.63
N HIS A 25 -18.12 9.99 -16.66
CA HIS A 25 -18.62 11.38 -16.72
C HIS A 25 -17.54 12.45 -16.50
N TRP A 26 -16.25 12.09 -16.35
CA TRP A 26 -15.16 13.04 -16.23
C TRP A 26 -14.87 13.67 -17.58
N HIS A 27 -14.82 15.00 -17.61
CA HIS A 27 -14.63 15.76 -18.83
C HIS A 27 -13.27 15.46 -19.49
N ASP A 28 -13.28 15.20 -20.79
CA ASP A 28 -12.09 14.93 -21.60
C ASP A 28 -10.99 16.00 -21.45
N ASP A 29 -11.39 17.28 -21.27
CA ASP A 29 -10.46 18.38 -21.05
C ASP A 29 -9.68 18.26 -19.76
N TRP A 30 -10.29 17.72 -18.73
CA TRP A 30 -9.67 17.53 -17.44
C TRP A 30 -8.70 16.34 -17.45
N ALA A 31 -9.11 15.23 -18.06
CA ALA A 31 -8.25 14.07 -18.28
C ALA A 31 -7.05 14.43 -19.18
N ARG A 32 -7.21 15.39 -20.11
CA ARG A 32 -6.14 15.92 -20.93
C ARG A 32 -5.14 16.74 -20.11
N ARG A 33 -5.60 17.68 -19.29
CA ARG A 33 -4.74 18.48 -18.39
C ARG A 33 -3.96 17.61 -17.41
N TRP A 34 -4.57 16.54 -16.91
CA TRP A 34 -3.88 15.57 -16.06
C TRP A 34 -2.82 14.79 -16.85
N ARG A 35 -3.16 14.33 -18.04
CA ARG A 35 -2.19 13.65 -18.92
C ARG A 35 -1.03 14.56 -19.27
N ASP A 36 -1.28 15.81 -19.59
CA ASP A 36 -0.25 16.81 -19.87
C ASP A 36 0.69 16.99 -18.65
N ARG A 37 0.13 17.01 -17.44
CA ARG A 37 0.93 17.00 -16.21
C ARG A 37 1.61 15.66 -15.95
N ALA A 38 0.97 14.57 -16.26
CA ALA A 38 1.51 13.21 -16.14
C ALA A 38 2.55 12.92 -17.23
N GLU A 39 2.46 13.53 -18.41
CA GLU A 39 3.50 13.46 -19.43
C GLU A 39 4.82 14.10 -18.96
N PHE A 40 4.76 15.07 -18.07
CA PHE A 40 5.94 15.55 -17.34
C PHE A 40 6.44 14.58 -16.26
N ARG A 41 5.62 13.61 -15.82
CA ARG A 41 5.93 12.69 -14.73
C ARG A 41 6.46 11.33 -15.15
N PRO A 42 5.99 10.66 -16.23
CA PRO A 42 6.30 9.25 -16.41
C PRO A 42 7.63 8.96 -17.11
N GLU A 43 8.01 9.78 -18.07
CA GLU A 43 9.24 9.48 -18.83
C GLU A 43 10.48 10.02 -18.15
N THR A 44 10.32 11.03 -17.32
CA THR A 44 11.41 11.68 -16.64
C THR A 44 10.95 12.30 -15.35
N ARG A 45 11.17 11.60 -14.26
CA ARG A 45 11.06 12.26 -12.96
C ARG A 45 12.22 13.18 -12.78
N THR A 46 11.90 14.43 -12.85
CA THR A 46 12.82 15.48 -12.51
C THR A 46 12.69 15.75 -11.02
N VAL A 47 13.65 15.27 -10.26
CA VAL A 47 13.87 15.80 -8.92
C VAL A 47 14.67 17.08 -9.13
N GLU A 48 14.02 18.24 -9.00
CA GLU A 48 14.75 19.49 -8.97
C GLU A 48 15.72 19.46 -7.79
N ASN A 49 17.01 19.66 -8.04
CA ASN A 49 17.98 20.00 -7.02
C ASN A 49 17.68 21.42 -6.54
N SER A 50 16.65 21.58 -5.73
CA SER A 50 16.48 22.79 -4.93
C SER A 50 17.37 22.67 -3.69
N ASP A 51 17.70 23.78 -3.05
CA ASP A 51 18.43 23.82 -1.76
C ASP A 51 17.83 22.87 -0.72
N TYR A 52 16.56 22.60 -0.84
CA TYR A 52 15.78 21.64 -0.07
C TYR A 52 16.23 20.17 -0.31
N ASN A 53 16.44 19.76 -1.55
CA ASN A 53 16.97 18.44 -1.86
C ASN A 53 18.47 18.33 -1.54
N GLN A 54 19.22 19.43 -1.65
CA GLN A 54 20.61 19.49 -1.25
C GLN A 54 20.80 19.23 0.25
N HIS A 55 20.04 19.91 1.10
CA HIS A 55 20.05 19.66 2.55
C HIS A 55 19.71 18.22 2.89
N TYR A 56 18.83 17.61 2.13
CA TYR A 56 18.40 16.23 2.35
C TYR A 56 19.42 15.20 1.82
N VAL A 57 20.12 15.52 0.76
CA VAL A 57 21.21 14.69 0.20
C VAL A 57 22.47 14.80 1.08
N ASP A 58 22.75 15.98 1.63
CA ASP A 58 23.89 16.21 2.50
C ASP A 58 23.76 15.52 3.87
N VAL A 59 22.51 15.37 4.36
CA VAL A 59 22.23 14.57 5.56
C VAL A 59 22.29 13.07 5.28
N GLU A 60 22.09 12.66 4.03
CA GLU A 60 22.22 11.28 3.53
C GLU A 60 23.63 10.99 2.99
N ALA A 61 24.66 11.67 3.49
CA ALA A 61 26.05 11.50 3.05
C ALA A 61 26.45 10.05 2.74
N PRO A 62 27.44 9.82 1.97
CA PRO A 62 27.45 9.17 0.69
C PRO A 62 26.72 7.84 0.72
N VAL A 63 25.65 7.75 -0.03
CA VAL A 63 24.98 6.50 -0.33
C VAL A 63 25.91 5.69 -1.21
N GLU A 64 26.83 4.99 -0.59
CA GLU A 64 27.64 4.00 -1.29
C GLU A 64 26.69 3.00 -1.95
N ALA A 65 26.79 2.87 -3.26
CA ALA A 65 26.15 1.84 -4.07
C ALA A 65 24.64 1.90 -4.26
N GLU A 66 23.85 2.64 -3.52
CA GLU A 66 22.46 2.89 -3.87
C GLU A 66 22.37 4.01 -4.88
N LEU A 67 22.65 3.66 -6.13
CA LEU A 67 22.49 4.52 -7.27
C LEU A 67 23.31 5.81 -7.15
N ASP A 68 24.53 5.74 -7.60
CA ASP A 68 25.30 6.92 -7.92
C ASP A 68 24.59 7.73 -9.02
N TYR A 69 23.53 8.41 -8.61
CA TYR A 69 22.76 9.29 -9.49
C TYR A 69 23.60 10.51 -9.90
N SER A 70 24.65 10.85 -9.15
CA SER A 70 25.53 11.96 -9.52
C SER A 70 26.33 11.63 -10.77
N ALA A 71 26.90 10.43 -10.86
CA ALA A 71 27.65 10.00 -12.04
C ALA A 71 26.77 9.85 -13.29
N ARG A 72 25.53 9.39 -13.13
CA ARG A 72 24.59 9.26 -14.27
C ARG A 72 23.96 10.58 -14.69
N SER A 73 23.79 11.54 -13.79
CA SER A 73 23.27 12.87 -14.13
C SER A 73 24.25 13.67 -14.98
N ASP A 74 25.54 13.51 -14.75
CA ASP A 74 26.58 14.21 -15.51
C ASP A 74 26.73 13.68 -16.95
N GLU A 75 26.44 12.40 -17.18
CA GLU A 75 26.44 11.80 -18.52
C GLU A 75 25.18 12.15 -19.34
N VAL A 76 24.05 12.45 -18.70
CA VAL A 76 22.75 12.64 -19.37
C VAL A 76 22.33 14.10 -19.46
N SER A 77 22.74 14.93 -18.50
CA SER A 77 22.46 16.37 -18.50
C SER A 77 23.75 17.12 -18.68
N GLY A 78 24.10 17.48 -19.89
CA GLY A 78 25.19 18.44 -20.11
C GLY A 78 25.01 19.65 -19.20
N SER A 79 25.87 19.80 -18.21
CA SER A 79 26.16 20.94 -17.36
C SER A 79 25.11 22.05 -17.26
N PHE A 80 24.02 21.81 -16.54
CA PHE A 80 23.22 22.88 -15.97
C PHE A 80 23.46 22.92 -14.44
N PRO A 81 23.89 24.05 -13.89
CA PRO A 81 23.85 24.26 -12.44
C PRO A 81 22.39 24.19 -11.99
N GLY A 82 22.02 23.22 -11.18
CA GLY A 82 20.64 22.95 -10.82
C GLY A 82 19.98 21.85 -11.66
N GLY A 83 20.75 20.86 -12.11
CA GLY A 83 20.28 19.77 -12.96
C GLY A 83 19.19 18.93 -12.32
N THR A 84 18.16 18.68 -13.12
CA THR A 84 17.07 17.79 -12.78
C THR A 84 17.50 16.33 -12.91
N ARG A 85 17.37 15.54 -11.85
CA ARG A 85 17.62 14.10 -11.91
C ARG A 85 16.44 13.38 -12.58
N ARG A 86 16.74 12.59 -13.58
CA ARG A 86 15.77 11.71 -14.22
C ARG A 86 15.85 10.34 -13.61
N LEU A 87 14.79 9.89 -12.94
CA LEU A 87 14.67 8.51 -12.49
C LEU A 87 14.14 7.64 -13.64
N PRO A 88 14.63 6.41 -13.78
CA PRO A 88 14.08 5.48 -14.75
C PRO A 88 12.61 5.19 -14.40
N ILE A 89 11.81 4.84 -15.40
CA ILE A 89 10.42 4.37 -15.18
C ILE A 89 10.49 3.11 -14.33
N PRO A 90 9.82 3.07 -13.16
CA PRO A 90 9.87 1.92 -12.28
C PRO A 90 9.14 0.72 -12.90
N THR A 91 9.71 -0.45 -12.74
CA THR A 91 9.06 -1.72 -13.07
C THR A 91 7.90 -2.01 -12.12
N GLY A 92 6.98 -2.91 -12.49
CA GLY A 92 5.90 -3.33 -11.61
C GLY A 92 6.40 -3.87 -10.26
N ALA A 93 7.55 -4.56 -10.23
CA ALA A 93 8.17 -5.02 -9.00
C ALA A 93 8.68 -3.86 -8.14
N GLU A 94 9.30 -2.85 -8.73
CA GLU A 94 9.76 -1.66 -8.02
C GLU A 94 8.59 -0.81 -7.50
N ARG A 95 7.48 -0.77 -8.25
CA ARG A 95 6.24 -0.14 -7.81
C ARG A 95 5.60 -0.87 -6.64
N LEU A 96 5.56 -2.20 -6.65
CA LEU A 96 5.04 -3.00 -5.53
C LEU A 96 5.89 -2.81 -4.27
N ARG A 97 7.22 -2.81 -4.41
CA ARG A 97 8.15 -2.50 -3.31
C ARG A 97 7.91 -1.09 -2.78
N GLY A 98 7.79 -0.10 -3.68
CA GLY A 98 7.46 1.27 -3.31
C GLY A 98 6.14 1.38 -2.57
N ALA A 99 5.10 0.66 -3.01
CA ALA A 99 3.78 0.63 -2.38
C ALA A 99 3.83 0.10 -0.95
N MET A 100 4.42 -1.08 -0.75
CA MET A 100 4.46 -1.71 0.58
C MET A 100 5.37 -0.95 1.55
N VAL A 101 6.55 -0.55 1.10
CA VAL A 101 7.48 0.26 1.90
C VAL A 101 6.88 1.64 2.19
N GLY A 102 6.26 2.28 1.21
CA GLY A 102 5.59 3.57 1.38
C GLY A 102 4.46 3.51 2.41
N ALA A 103 3.66 2.44 2.40
CA ALA A 103 2.63 2.21 3.42
C ALA A 103 3.24 2.08 4.83
N GLY A 104 4.31 1.30 4.97
CA GLY A 104 5.01 1.14 6.24
C GLY A 104 5.63 2.44 6.76
N ILE A 105 6.17 3.27 5.87
CA ILE A 105 6.68 4.60 6.23
C ILE A 105 5.54 5.50 6.70
N GLY A 106 4.41 5.52 5.97
CA GLY A 106 3.24 6.30 6.34
C GLY A 106 2.70 5.94 7.72
N ASP A 107 2.54 4.67 8.00
CA ASP A 107 2.11 4.13 9.30
C ASP A 107 3.08 4.50 10.41
N GLY A 108 4.38 4.18 10.24
CA GLY A 108 5.40 4.46 11.25
C GLY A 108 5.60 5.94 11.52
N PHE A 109 5.54 6.78 10.48
CA PHE A 109 5.62 8.22 10.61
C PHE A 109 4.43 8.81 11.38
N ALA A 110 3.23 8.34 11.07
CA ALA A 110 2.03 8.75 11.78
C ALA A 110 2.03 8.32 13.24
N TYR A 111 2.47 7.09 13.51
CA TYR A 111 2.64 6.59 14.87
C TYR A 111 3.62 7.47 15.68
N ALA A 112 4.82 7.70 15.12
CA ALA A 112 5.83 8.54 15.76
C ALA A 112 5.30 9.94 16.06
N ARG A 113 4.57 10.53 15.11
CA ARG A 113 3.94 11.84 15.30
C ARG A 113 2.92 11.86 16.43
N ASN A 114 2.09 10.84 16.52
CA ASN A 114 1.06 10.77 17.56
C ASN A 114 1.65 10.58 18.96
N HIS A 115 2.71 9.79 19.09
CA HIS A 115 3.29 9.41 20.38
C HIS A 115 4.39 10.35 20.87
N PHE A 116 5.14 10.98 19.96
CA PHE A 116 6.25 11.87 20.33
C PHE A 116 5.88 13.35 20.31
N GLY A 117 4.59 13.68 20.21
CA GLY A 117 4.09 15.05 20.35
C GLY A 117 4.52 16.01 19.26
N LEU A 118 4.85 15.49 18.08
CA LEU A 118 5.17 16.34 16.94
C LEU A 118 3.93 17.17 16.57
N THR A 119 4.07 18.49 16.66
CA THR A 119 3.01 19.45 16.38
C THR A 119 2.55 19.40 14.92
N SER A 120 1.39 19.95 14.62
CA SER A 120 0.91 20.10 13.26
C SER A 120 1.90 20.92 12.43
N PHE A 121 2.11 20.52 11.20
CA PHE A 121 2.94 21.25 10.24
C PHE A 121 2.35 22.66 10.03
N PRO A 122 3.11 23.75 10.20
CA PRO A 122 2.63 25.09 9.87
C PRO A 122 2.43 25.15 8.36
N TRP A 123 1.20 25.41 7.99
CA TRP A 123 0.77 25.43 6.60
C TRP A 123 0.53 26.88 6.16
N ASP A 124 1.22 27.31 5.12
CA ASP A 124 0.92 28.55 4.43
C ASP A 124 0.17 28.24 3.14
N ALA A 125 -1.10 28.67 3.06
CA ALA A 125 -1.92 28.43 1.90
C ALA A 125 -1.33 29.12 0.67
N GLY A 126 -1.19 28.36 -0.41
CA GLY A 126 -0.71 28.89 -1.68
C GLY A 126 0.80 28.78 -1.91
N ALA A 127 1.58 28.38 -0.89
CA ALA A 127 2.99 28.02 -1.08
C ALA A 127 3.13 26.50 -1.27
N PRO A 128 3.93 26.03 -2.24
CA PRO A 128 4.29 24.62 -2.33
C PRO A 128 4.92 24.17 -1.01
N ILE A 129 4.54 22.99 -0.50
CA ILE A 129 5.12 22.44 0.75
C ILE A 129 6.65 22.43 0.69
N ARG A 130 7.20 22.07 -0.45
CA ARG A 130 8.64 22.05 -0.70
C ARG A 130 9.35 23.40 -0.55
N ALA A 131 8.62 24.51 -0.64
CA ALA A 131 9.18 25.86 -0.46
C ALA A 131 9.19 26.31 1.01
N GLN A 132 8.71 25.48 1.94
CA GLN A 132 8.65 25.85 3.36
C GLN A 132 9.93 25.44 4.07
N GLU A 133 10.66 26.39 4.65
CA GLU A 133 11.99 26.23 5.25
C GLU A 133 12.09 25.13 6.31
N LYS A 134 10.99 24.85 7.01
CA LYS A 134 10.95 23.90 8.13
C LYS A 134 10.45 22.52 7.78
N PHE A 135 10.37 22.19 6.52
CA PHE A 135 9.85 20.90 6.09
C PHE A 135 10.69 19.71 6.61
N VAL A 136 12.00 19.88 6.67
CA VAL A 136 12.95 18.86 7.15
C VAL A 136 12.79 18.61 8.66
N ASP A 137 12.44 19.65 9.44
CA ASP A 137 12.29 19.57 10.89
C ASP A 137 11.14 18.67 11.36
N PHE A 138 10.26 18.26 10.43
CA PHE A 138 9.12 17.37 10.72
C PHE A 138 9.40 15.91 10.44
N LEU A 139 10.60 15.56 9.96
CA LEU A 139 11.00 14.18 9.83
C LEU A 139 11.38 13.64 11.21
N PRO A 140 10.82 12.49 11.62
CA PRO A 140 11.28 11.86 12.85
C PRO A 140 12.74 11.44 12.69
N ALA A 141 13.59 11.96 13.56
CA ALA A 141 15.03 11.65 13.56
C ALA A 141 15.36 10.27 14.15
N SER A 142 14.38 9.52 14.61
CA SER A 142 14.57 8.29 15.37
C SER A 142 13.61 7.18 14.91
N PHE A 143 13.78 6.01 15.49
CA PHE A 143 13.02 4.80 15.27
C PHE A 143 11.50 5.01 15.11
N MET A 144 10.95 4.57 13.98
CA MET A 144 9.53 4.56 13.67
C MET A 144 9.00 3.12 13.67
N PRO A 145 8.25 2.74 14.69
CA PRO A 145 7.71 1.41 14.76
C PRO A 145 6.50 1.23 13.85
N SER A 146 6.31 0.02 13.36
CA SER A 146 5.08 -0.36 12.65
C SER A 146 3.95 -0.61 13.62
N THR A 147 2.74 -0.15 13.27
CA THR A 147 1.53 -0.52 13.97
C THR A 147 0.96 -1.84 13.44
N TRP A 148 -0.12 -2.30 14.03
CA TRP A 148 -0.86 -3.47 13.58
C TRP A 148 -1.38 -3.36 12.12
N ILE A 149 -1.55 -2.13 11.58
CA ILE A 149 -1.95 -1.87 10.19
C ILE A 149 -0.93 -2.47 9.22
N THR A 150 0.33 -2.06 9.38
CA THR A 150 1.45 -2.57 8.58
C THR A 150 1.73 -4.05 8.86
N GLN A 151 1.59 -4.48 10.11
CA GLN A 151 1.76 -5.88 10.46
C GLN A 151 0.75 -6.76 9.72
N LEU A 152 -0.55 -6.44 9.76
CA LEU A 152 -1.58 -7.20 9.03
C LEU A 152 -1.39 -7.14 7.52
N MET A 153 -0.85 -6.04 6.97
CA MET A 153 -0.46 -5.98 5.56
C MET A 153 0.63 -7.01 5.23
N GLY A 154 1.68 -7.10 6.05
CA GLY A 154 2.75 -8.08 5.87
C GLY A 154 2.27 -9.53 5.98
N TYR A 155 1.43 -9.85 6.97
CA TYR A 155 0.82 -11.18 7.09
C TYR A 155 -0.11 -11.50 5.90
N SER A 156 -0.85 -10.52 5.40
CA SER A 156 -1.69 -10.71 4.20
C SER A 156 -0.83 -10.95 2.95
N ALA A 157 0.31 -10.27 2.82
CA ALA A 157 1.28 -10.53 1.76
C ALA A 157 1.78 -11.98 1.81
N GLU A 158 2.16 -12.46 2.99
CA GLU A 158 2.60 -13.85 3.17
C GLU A 158 1.50 -14.86 2.79
N GLY A 159 0.26 -14.61 3.19
CA GLY A 159 -0.89 -15.45 2.80
C GLY A 159 -1.06 -15.50 1.28
N LEU A 160 -0.96 -14.35 0.60
CA LEU A 160 -1.06 -14.30 -0.86
C LEU A 160 0.11 -14.98 -1.57
N ILE A 161 1.35 -14.86 -1.06
CA ILE A 161 2.50 -15.59 -1.62
C ILE A 161 2.27 -17.10 -1.56
N ARG A 162 1.75 -17.62 -0.45
CA ARG A 162 1.43 -19.04 -0.31
C ARG A 162 0.37 -19.51 -1.30
N ALA A 163 -0.68 -18.70 -1.51
CA ALA A 163 -1.71 -19.00 -2.49
C ALA A 163 -1.16 -18.99 -3.94
N LEU A 164 -0.31 -18.00 -4.26
CA LEU A 164 0.35 -17.89 -5.56
C LEU A 164 1.31 -19.07 -5.79
N ALA A 165 2.10 -19.45 -4.79
CA ALA A 165 2.98 -20.61 -4.85
C ALA A 165 2.20 -21.92 -5.12
N GLY A 166 1.07 -22.12 -4.43
CA GLY A 166 0.17 -23.25 -4.66
C GLY A 166 -0.39 -23.26 -6.07
N ARG A 167 -0.86 -22.11 -6.57
CA ARG A 167 -1.37 -21.98 -7.94
C ARG A 167 -0.30 -22.31 -8.99
N ARG A 168 0.93 -21.83 -8.79
CA ARG A 168 2.06 -22.05 -9.68
C ARG A 168 2.45 -23.55 -9.82
N ILE A 169 2.39 -24.30 -8.73
CA ILE A 169 2.72 -25.74 -8.73
C ILE A 169 1.52 -26.64 -9.08
N GLY A 170 0.38 -26.06 -9.45
CA GLY A 170 -0.82 -26.83 -9.79
C GLY A 170 -1.57 -27.41 -8.58
N GLN A 171 -1.31 -26.90 -7.39
CA GLN A 171 -2.03 -27.21 -6.14
C GLN A 171 -2.75 -25.93 -5.65
N PRO A 172 -3.79 -25.47 -6.37
CA PRO A 172 -4.43 -24.20 -6.02
C PRO A 172 -5.09 -24.28 -4.65
N VAL A 173 -4.79 -23.28 -3.83
CA VAL A 173 -5.42 -23.03 -2.55
C VAL A 173 -6.20 -21.73 -2.60
N ASP A 174 -7.25 -21.64 -1.81
CA ASP A 174 -8.06 -20.43 -1.74
C ASP A 174 -7.26 -19.28 -1.11
N PRO A 175 -7.06 -18.15 -1.82
CA PRO A 175 -6.29 -17.01 -1.32
C PRO A 175 -6.91 -16.38 -0.08
N VAL A 176 -8.22 -16.43 0.08
CA VAL A 176 -8.92 -15.90 1.26
C VAL A 176 -8.58 -16.73 2.50
N SER A 177 -8.59 -18.06 2.36
CA SER A 177 -8.23 -18.98 3.46
C SER A 177 -6.77 -18.82 3.86
N THR A 178 -5.85 -18.69 2.91
CA THR A 178 -4.42 -18.50 3.24
C THR A 178 -4.16 -17.15 3.92
N VAL A 179 -4.84 -16.09 3.49
CA VAL A 179 -4.77 -14.79 4.19
C VAL A 179 -5.40 -14.90 5.58
N GLN A 180 -6.57 -15.53 5.72
CA GLN A 180 -7.18 -15.73 7.04
C GLN A 180 -6.25 -16.49 8.00
N HIS A 181 -5.61 -17.55 7.53
CA HIS A 181 -4.64 -18.29 8.33
C HIS A 181 -3.41 -17.43 8.70
N ALA A 182 -2.93 -16.59 7.79
CA ALA A 182 -1.85 -15.66 8.11
C ALA A 182 -2.27 -14.65 9.19
N LEU A 183 -3.50 -14.11 9.14
CA LEU A 183 -4.04 -13.25 10.19
C LEU A 183 -4.19 -14.00 11.54
N GLN A 184 -4.47 -15.30 11.53
CA GLN A 184 -4.47 -16.11 12.75
C GLN A 184 -3.07 -16.24 13.37
N ARG A 185 -2.00 -16.37 12.55
CA ARG A 185 -0.62 -16.33 13.04
C ARG A 185 -0.30 -15.00 13.74
N TRP A 186 -0.73 -13.88 13.15
CA TRP A 186 -0.62 -12.58 13.80
C TRP A 186 -1.37 -12.53 15.14
N LEU A 187 -2.62 -13.01 15.17
CA LEU A 187 -3.42 -13.08 16.40
C LEU A 187 -2.74 -13.87 17.51
N TYR A 188 -2.08 -14.99 17.16
CA TYR A 188 -1.31 -15.80 18.12
C TYR A 188 -0.28 -14.94 18.86
N TYR A 189 0.51 -14.16 18.14
CA TYR A 189 1.49 -13.28 18.75
C TYR A 189 0.86 -12.17 19.58
N MET A 190 -0.26 -11.63 19.15
CA MET A 190 -0.97 -10.57 19.87
C MET A 190 -1.58 -11.06 21.18
N LYS A 191 -2.20 -12.20 21.19
CA LYS A 191 -2.87 -12.75 22.38
C LYS A 191 -1.99 -13.66 23.23
N ARG A 192 -0.90 -14.20 22.66
CA ARG A 192 -0.02 -15.18 23.31
C ARG A 192 -0.78 -16.32 23.96
N SER A 193 -1.93 -16.70 23.41
CA SER A 193 -2.81 -17.74 23.90
C SER A 193 -2.82 -18.90 22.93
N VAL A 194 -2.10 -19.95 23.26
CA VAL A 194 -2.00 -21.16 22.45
C VAL A 194 -3.37 -21.85 22.30
N SER A 195 -4.21 -21.81 23.34
CA SER A 195 -5.46 -22.58 23.35
C SER A 195 -6.53 -22.09 22.37
N ALA A 196 -6.59 -20.79 22.10
CA ALA A 196 -7.60 -20.23 21.19
C ALA A 196 -7.24 -20.37 19.71
N VAL A 197 -5.99 -20.68 19.39
CA VAL A 197 -5.45 -20.61 18.02
C VAL A 197 -4.84 -21.95 17.57
N SER A 198 -4.52 -22.86 18.50
CA SER A 198 -3.86 -24.14 18.21
C SER A 198 -4.68 -25.12 17.37
N GLU A 199 -6.01 -24.99 17.38
CA GLU A 199 -6.90 -25.91 16.66
C GLU A 199 -6.92 -25.67 15.13
N TRP A 200 -6.39 -24.54 14.65
CA TRP A 200 -6.59 -24.04 13.29
C TRP A 200 -5.38 -24.17 12.37
N ARG A 201 -4.54 -25.16 12.55
CA ARG A 201 -3.39 -25.42 11.67
C ARG A 201 -2.55 -24.17 11.36
N ILE A 202 -2.36 -23.31 12.34
CA ILE A 202 -1.44 -22.19 12.26
C ILE A 202 -0.01 -22.68 11.99
N TYR A 203 0.23 -23.93 12.37
CA TYR A 203 1.48 -24.64 12.31
C TYR A 203 1.56 -25.49 11.05
N GLY A 204 1.89 -24.93 9.94
CA GLY A 204 1.99 -25.68 8.69
C GLY A 204 3.34 -25.55 8.01
N GLY A 205 4.17 -24.67 8.50
CA GLY A 205 5.40 -24.31 7.83
C GLY A 205 6.63 -25.01 8.35
N ILE A 206 7.71 -24.80 7.63
CA ILE A 206 9.01 -25.37 7.89
C ILE A 206 9.56 -24.96 9.25
N TYR A 207 9.31 -23.73 9.70
CA TYR A 207 9.90 -23.20 10.93
C TYR A 207 9.38 -23.92 12.17
N ALA A 208 8.09 -24.29 12.18
CA ALA A 208 7.51 -25.08 13.27
C ALA A 208 8.03 -26.54 13.27
N ARG A 209 8.24 -27.12 12.08
CA ARG A 209 8.73 -28.49 11.94
C ARG A 209 10.21 -28.64 12.29
N ASP A 210 11.03 -27.70 11.80
CA ASP A 210 12.48 -27.75 12.00
C ASP A 210 12.90 -27.37 13.42
N ALA A 211 12.13 -26.54 14.09
CA ALA A 211 12.38 -26.18 15.48
C ALA A 211 11.95 -27.26 16.46
N GLY A 212 11.20 -28.29 16.03
CA GLY A 212 10.62 -29.28 16.90
C GLY A 212 9.64 -28.71 17.93
N ASP A 213 9.27 -27.45 17.73
CA ASP A 213 8.41 -26.70 18.63
C ASP A 213 7.07 -26.44 17.91
N HIS A 214 6.08 -27.23 18.29
CA HIS A 214 4.73 -27.15 17.77
C HIS A 214 3.91 -26.00 18.39
N ASP A 215 4.49 -25.25 19.31
CA ASP A 215 3.82 -24.18 20.04
C ASP A 215 3.97 -22.79 19.40
N TYR A 216 4.76 -22.68 18.34
CA TYR A 216 4.94 -21.41 17.61
C TYR A 216 4.32 -21.46 16.21
N PRO A 217 3.58 -20.42 15.80
CA PRO A 217 3.08 -20.29 14.45
C PRO A 217 4.23 -20.17 13.45
N ASP A 218 4.07 -20.79 12.30
CA ASP A 218 5.00 -20.66 11.20
C ASP A 218 4.88 -19.32 10.47
N GLY A 219 5.84 -19.04 9.60
CA GLY A 219 5.81 -17.90 8.70
C GLY A 219 6.89 -16.86 8.98
N LEU A 220 7.31 -16.20 7.91
CA LEU A 220 8.41 -15.22 7.95
C LEU A 220 8.08 -14.01 8.83
N ALA A 221 6.85 -13.51 8.77
CA ALA A 221 6.41 -12.35 9.56
C ALA A 221 6.55 -12.59 11.07
N GLY A 222 6.32 -13.80 11.54
CA GLY A 222 6.44 -14.16 12.95
C GLY A 222 7.86 -14.09 13.50
N HIS A 223 8.88 -14.12 12.66
CA HIS A 223 10.28 -14.01 13.06
C HIS A 223 10.80 -12.57 13.16
N ASP A 224 10.06 -11.60 12.64
CA ASP A 224 10.41 -10.19 12.84
C ASP A 224 9.70 -9.63 14.07
N THR A 225 10.49 -9.25 15.08
CA THR A 225 9.98 -8.69 16.33
C THR A 225 9.13 -7.43 16.14
N ASN A 226 9.32 -6.72 15.05
CA ASN A 226 8.52 -5.54 14.70
C ASN A 226 7.12 -5.92 14.20
N PHE A 227 6.98 -7.12 13.61
CA PHE A 227 5.70 -7.66 13.14
C PHE A 227 4.91 -8.42 14.21
N VAL A 228 5.51 -8.66 15.37
CA VAL A 228 4.88 -9.34 16.50
C VAL A 228 4.70 -8.45 17.73
N SER A 229 4.94 -7.16 17.57
CA SER A 229 4.81 -6.18 18.66
C SER A 229 3.35 -5.75 18.84
N ASN A 230 2.86 -5.81 20.08
CA ASN A 230 1.53 -5.29 20.43
C ASN A 230 1.57 -3.77 20.49
N ARG A 231 0.91 -3.11 19.54
CA ARG A 231 0.82 -1.64 19.44
C ARG A 231 -0.61 -1.23 19.17
N ASP A 232 -1.41 -1.30 20.20
CA ASP A 232 -2.78 -0.82 20.28
C ASP A 232 -3.68 -1.32 19.13
N PRO A 233 -3.75 -2.63 18.84
CA PRO A 233 -4.61 -3.15 17.80
C PRO A 233 -6.08 -2.88 18.15
N ASP A 234 -6.89 -2.62 17.11
CA ASP A 234 -8.32 -2.45 17.29
C ASP A 234 -8.97 -3.69 17.91
N ALA A 235 -9.76 -3.47 18.96
CA ALA A 235 -10.40 -4.55 19.72
C ALA A 235 -11.38 -5.35 18.84
N ALA A 236 -12.14 -4.67 17.95
CA ALA A 236 -13.10 -5.34 17.08
C ALA A 236 -12.41 -6.20 16.02
N VAL A 237 -11.21 -5.81 15.56
CA VAL A 237 -10.39 -6.64 14.67
C VAL A 237 -9.90 -7.90 15.41
N LEU A 238 -9.44 -7.75 16.64
CA LEU A 238 -9.05 -8.89 17.48
C LEU A 238 -10.24 -9.83 17.70
N ASP A 239 -11.42 -9.28 18.00
CA ASP A 239 -12.63 -10.06 18.23
C ASP A 239 -13.09 -10.80 16.96
N ALA A 240 -12.96 -10.18 15.78
CA ALA A 240 -13.24 -10.85 14.50
C ALA A 240 -12.34 -12.07 14.28
N LEU A 241 -11.04 -11.92 14.54
CA LEU A 241 -10.07 -13.00 14.39
C LEU A 241 -10.26 -14.09 15.45
N LEU A 242 -10.61 -13.75 16.70
CA LEU A 242 -10.99 -14.70 17.75
C LEU A 242 -12.28 -15.43 17.41
N GLY A 243 -13.25 -14.73 16.79
CA GLY A 243 -14.48 -15.33 16.30
C GLY A 243 -14.23 -16.45 15.28
N PHE A 244 -13.34 -16.18 14.31
CA PHE A 244 -12.89 -17.22 13.38
C PHE A 244 -12.15 -18.35 14.09
N ALA A 245 -11.22 -18.05 14.98
CA ALA A 245 -10.48 -19.07 15.73
C ALA A 245 -11.39 -20.02 16.52
N SER A 246 -12.53 -19.52 16.98
CA SER A 246 -13.49 -20.32 17.77
C SER A 246 -14.51 -21.09 16.92
N THR A 247 -14.85 -20.59 15.72
CA THR A 247 -15.96 -21.13 14.91
C THR A 247 -15.52 -21.74 13.58
N GLY A 248 -14.36 -21.37 13.06
CA GLY A 248 -13.93 -21.69 11.69
C GLY A 248 -14.73 -21.00 10.59
N THR A 249 -15.62 -20.09 10.96
CA THR A 249 -16.49 -19.43 9.98
C THR A 249 -15.87 -18.12 9.53
N ILE A 250 -15.61 -18.02 8.23
CA ILE A 250 -15.08 -16.79 7.58
C ILE A 250 -16.20 -15.73 7.53
N SER A 251 -15.86 -14.50 7.89
CA SER A 251 -16.73 -13.35 7.72
C SER A 251 -16.77 -12.93 6.24
N THR A 252 -17.97 -12.61 5.75
CA THR A 252 -18.19 -12.13 4.38
C THR A 252 -19.16 -10.94 4.38
N PRO A 253 -19.27 -10.16 3.27
CA PRO A 253 -20.28 -9.11 3.18
C PRO A 253 -21.73 -9.62 3.32
N ALA A 254 -21.98 -10.86 2.86
CA ALA A 254 -23.32 -11.48 2.92
C ALA A 254 -23.63 -12.13 4.29
N ASP A 255 -22.61 -12.57 5.00
CA ASP A 255 -22.69 -13.15 6.34
C ASP A 255 -21.63 -12.51 7.24
N PRO A 256 -21.88 -11.27 7.71
CA PRO A 256 -20.93 -10.53 8.51
C PRO A 256 -20.76 -11.14 9.89
N ARG A 257 -19.49 -11.39 10.30
CA ARG A 257 -19.12 -11.97 11.60
C ARG A 257 -18.27 -11.01 12.43
N SER A 258 -18.22 -9.74 12.02
CA SER A 258 -17.41 -8.72 12.67
C SER A 258 -18.14 -7.39 12.68
N GLU A 259 -17.93 -6.65 13.75
CA GLU A 259 -18.39 -5.26 13.91
C GLU A 259 -17.25 -4.26 13.67
N ALA A 260 -16.05 -4.73 13.27
CA ALA A 260 -14.92 -3.83 13.05
C ALA A 260 -15.21 -2.86 11.90
N ARG A 261 -14.82 -1.63 12.13
CA ARG A 261 -14.97 -0.51 11.21
C ARG A 261 -13.66 0.25 11.12
N GLY A 262 -13.37 0.80 9.97
CA GLY A 262 -12.21 1.67 9.82
C GLY A 262 -11.42 1.46 8.54
N ALA A 263 -10.39 2.28 8.40
CA ALA A 263 -9.58 2.34 7.20
C ALA A 263 -8.29 1.48 7.25
N ASP A 264 -8.02 0.83 8.35
CA ASP A 264 -6.84 -0.02 8.54
C ASP A 264 -6.81 -1.24 7.61
N VAL A 265 -7.97 -1.63 7.10
CA VAL A 265 -8.14 -2.73 6.16
C VAL A 265 -7.63 -2.41 4.75
N LEU A 266 -7.56 -1.13 4.38
CA LEU A 266 -7.33 -0.70 3.00
C LEU A 266 -6.01 -1.24 2.43
N VAL A 267 -4.90 -1.01 3.12
CA VAL A 267 -3.56 -1.37 2.62
C VAL A 267 -3.34 -2.89 2.49
N ARG A 268 -3.92 -3.69 3.40
CA ARG A 268 -3.78 -5.15 3.30
C ARG A 268 -4.65 -5.77 2.23
N ALA A 269 -5.89 -5.28 2.06
CA ALA A 269 -6.79 -5.75 1.01
C ALA A 269 -6.34 -5.28 -0.38
N ALA A 270 -5.67 -4.12 -0.48
CA ALA A 270 -5.09 -3.62 -1.71
C ALA A 270 -4.07 -4.58 -2.34
N LEU A 271 -3.45 -5.47 -1.56
CA LEU A 271 -2.52 -6.47 -2.08
C LEU A 271 -3.19 -7.50 -3.00
N ALA A 272 -4.53 -7.59 -3.05
CA ALA A 272 -5.25 -8.35 -4.08
C ALA A 272 -4.88 -7.89 -5.51
N ALA A 273 -4.29 -6.70 -5.67
CA ALA A 273 -3.75 -6.16 -6.92
C ALA A 273 -2.80 -7.10 -7.68
N VAL A 274 -2.16 -8.04 -6.97
CA VAL A 274 -1.21 -9.00 -7.56
C VAL A 274 -1.86 -10.31 -7.99
N TRP A 275 -3.13 -10.54 -7.66
CA TRP A 275 -3.75 -11.85 -7.78
C TRP A 275 -4.14 -12.24 -9.20
N SER A 276 -4.73 -11.33 -9.95
CA SER A 276 -5.31 -11.60 -11.27
C SER A 276 -5.03 -10.46 -12.25
N GLU A 277 -5.07 -10.75 -13.54
CA GLU A 277 -5.09 -9.73 -14.60
C GLU A 277 -6.50 -9.14 -14.79
N ASP A 278 -7.54 -9.81 -14.30
CA ASP A 278 -8.92 -9.33 -14.37
C ASP A 278 -9.21 -8.37 -13.20
N LEU A 279 -9.70 -7.18 -13.54
CA LEU A 279 -10.00 -6.14 -12.56
C LEU A 279 -11.21 -6.49 -11.67
N SER A 280 -12.16 -7.27 -12.18
CA SER A 280 -13.32 -7.70 -11.38
C SER A 280 -12.89 -8.76 -10.36
N GLU A 281 -12.05 -9.72 -10.77
CA GLU A 281 -11.49 -10.72 -9.85
C GLU A 281 -10.62 -10.06 -8.77
N THR A 282 -9.79 -9.08 -9.16
CA THR A 282 -8.99 -8.27 -8.22
C THR A 282 -9.88 -7.54 -7.22
N PHE A 283 -10.94 -6.90 -7.70
CA PHE A 283 -11.90 -6.18 -6.85
C PHE A 283 -12.60 -7.14 -5.89
N ASP A 284 -13.13 -8.25 -6.40
CA ASP A 284 -13.90 -9.21 -5.59
C ASP A 284 -13.02 -9.92 -4.54
N LEU A 285 -11.78 -10.24 -4.87
CA LEU A 285 -10.82 -10.75 -3.89
C LEU A 285 -10.52 -9.73 -2.79
N ALA A 286 -10.31 -8.46 -3.15
CA ALA A 286 -10.08 -7.40 -2.18
C ALA A 286 -11.27 -7.19 -1.25
N VAL A 287 -12.50 -7.23 -1.77
CA VAL A 287 -13.74 -7.21 -0.96
C VAL A 287 -13.72 -8.35 0.06
N THR A 288 -13.39 -9.56 -0.39
CA THR A 288 -13.42 -10.74 0.47
C THR A 288 -12.33 -10.70 1.54
N ILE A 289 -11.11 -10.29 1.18
CA ILE A 289 -10.01 -10.09 2.16
C ILE A 289 -10.37 -9.00 3.17
N ALA A 290 -10.98 -7.91 2.72
CA ALA A 290 -11.40 -6.85 3.63
C ALA A 290 -12.49 -7.33 4.59
N ALA A 291 -13.48 -8.06 4.09
CA ALA A 291 -14.62 -8.54 4.86
C ALA A 291 -14.27 -9.59 5.93
N LEU A 292 -13.07 -10.17 5.89
CA LEU A 292 -12.58 -11.05 6.97
C LEU A 292 -12.69 -10.39 8.35
N THR A 293 -12.51 -9.07 8.39
CA THR A 293 -12.66 -8.29 9.62
C THR A 293 -13.57 -7.07 9.45
N HIS A 294 -13.67 -6.47 8.25
CA HIS A 294 -14.41 -5.25 7.97
C HIS A 294 -15.53 -5.51 6.93
N PRO A 295 -16.64 -6.13 7.31
CA PRO A 295 -17.68 -6.51 6.36
C PRO A 295 -18.63 -5.37 5.95
N HIS A 296 -18.33 -4.12 6.32
CA HIS A 296 -19.16 -2.97 5.97
C HIS A 296 -18.76 -2.36 4.62
N PRO A 297 -19.73 -1.94 3.76
CA PRO A 297 -19.43 -1.40 2.43
C PRO A 297 -18.57 -0.14 2.44
N ASP A 298 -18.70 0.74 3.44
CA ASP A 298 -17.89 1.93 3.58
C ASP A 298 -16.39 1.62 3.86
N ASP A 299 -16.04 0.37 4.16
CA ASP A 299 -14.68 -0.07 4.45
C ASP A 299 -14.16 -1.01 3.35
N TYR A 300 -14.93 -2.04 2.94
CA TYR A 300 -14.45 -2.98 1.93
C TYR A 300 -14.50 -2.43 0.48
N LEU A 301 -15.45 -1.55 0.14
CA LEU A 301 -15.50 -0.99 -1.21
C LEU A 301 -14.34 -0.02 -1.49
N PRO A 302 -13.98 0.92 -0.58
CA PRO A 302 -12.77 1.71 -0.74
C PRO A 302 -11.50 0.85 -0.80
N ALA A 303 -11.42 -0.22 0.00
CA ALA A 303 -10.28 -1.14 -0.02
C ALA A 303 -10.14 -1.85 -1.38
N ALA A 304 -11.24 -2.33 -1.94
CA ALA A 304 -11.25 -2.96 -3.26
C ALA A 304 -10.99 -1.95 -4.40
N THR A 305 -11.47 -0.72 -4.24
CA THR A 305 -11.15 0.38 -5.17
C THR A 305 -9.65 0.68 -5.17
N LEU A 306 -9.02 0.75 -3.99
CA LEU A 306 -7.58 0.90 -3.86
C LEU A 306 -6.81 -0.28 -4.49
N ALA A 307 -7.30 -1.52 -4.35
CA ALA A 307 -6.70 -2.69 -4.99
C ALA A 307 -6.67 -2.56 -6.52
N VAL A 308 -7.74 -2.07 -7.13
CA VAL A 308 -7.78 -1.86 -8.58
C VAL A 308 -6.87 -0.70 -9.01
N ILE A 309 -6.83 0.39 -8.22
CA ILE A 309 -5.89 1.49 -8.48
C ILE A 309 -4.45 0.97 -8.44
N LEU A 310 -4.09 0.25 -7.39
CA LEU A 310 -2.76 -0.35 -7.25
C LEU A 310 -2.46 -1.32 -8.39
N HIS A 311 -3.43 -2.19 -8.75
CA HIS A 311 -3.30 -3.12 -9.88
C HIS A 311 -2.88 -2.41 -11.17
N GLN A 312 -3.51 -1.29 -11.48
CA GLN A 312 -3.21 -0.51 -12.69
C GLN A 312 -1.87 0.23 -12.55
N GLN A 313 -1.55 0.80 -11.38
CA GLN A 313 -0.25 1.42 -11.14
C GLN A 313 0.91 0.43 -11.33
N LEU A 314 0.78 -0.81 -10.83
CA LEU A 314 1.78 -1.86 -11.01
C LEU A 314 2.03 -2.21 -12.48
N ARG A 315 1.09 -1.88 -13.38
CA ARG A 315 1.16 -2.10 -14.83
C ARG A 315 1.47 -0.83 -15.63
N ASP A 316 1.99 0.18 -14.94
CA ASP A 316 2.44 1.45 -15.55
C ASP A 316 1.32 2.25 -16.25
N HIS A 317 0.08 2.13 -15.78
CA HIS A 317 -0.99 2.99 -16.26
C HIS A 317 -0.90 4.38 -15.61
N PRO A 318 -1.24 5.45 -16.36
CA PRO A 318 -1.33 6.80 -15.79
C PRO A 318 -2.27 6.83 -14.58
N PHE A 319 -1.93 7.61 -13.56
CA PHE A 319 -2.66 7.62 -12.29
C PHE A 319 -4.17 7.88 -12.47
N MET A 320 -4.55 8.74 -13.40
CA MET A 320 -5.97 9.00 -13.68
C MET A 320 -6.69 7.82 -14.32
N ASP A 321 -6.01 7.05 -15.14
CA ASP A 321 -6.58 5.83 -15.72
C ASP A 321 -6.72 4.77 -14.62
N CYS A 322 -5.78 4.72 -13.66
CA CYS A 322 -5.88 3.86 -12.48
C CYS A 322 -7.11 4.23 -11.63
N LEU A 323 -7.31 5.54 -11.38
CA LEU A 323 -8.44 6.03 -10.62
C LEU A 323 -9.77 5.75 -11.34
N ALA A 324 -9.82 5.96 -12.66
CA ALA A 324 -10.99 5.66 -13.48
C ALA A 324 -11.34 4.16 -13.48
N ALA A 325 -10.33 3.30 -13.49
CA ALA A 325 -10.53 1.85 -13.40
C ALA A 325 -11.15 1.47 -12.04
N GLY A 326 -10.60 2.01 -10.93
CA GLY A 326 -11.15 1.81 -9.60
C GLY A 326 -12.60 2.29 -9.48
N TYR A 327 -12.87 3.51 -9.94
CA TYR A 327 -14.21 4.08 -10.01
C TYR A 327 -15.18 3.18 -10.79
N SER A 328 -14.77 2.75 -11.98
CA SER A 328 -15.60 1.88 -12.84
C SER A 328 -15.89 0.51 -12.22
N GLN A 329 -14.95 -0.08 -11.46
CA GLN A 329 -15.22 -1.35 -10.78
C GLN A 329 -16.14 -1.15 -9.57
N ALA A 330 -15.91 -0.10 -8.77
CA ALA A 330 -16.77 0.22 -7.63
C ALA A 330 -18.22 0.49 -8.05
N SER A 331 -18.45 1.23 -9.15
CA SER A 331 -19.78 1.59 -9.64
C SER A 331 -20.68 0.38 -10.00
N LYS A 332 -20.07 -0.79 -10.20
CA LYS A 332 -20.78 -2.04 -10.49
C LYS A 332 -21.30 -2.76 -9.23
N ARG A 333 -20.98 -2.26 -8.06
CA ARG A 333 -21.31 -2.90 -6.76
C ARG A 333 -22.33 -2.07 -6.00
N SER A 334 -23.25 -2.74 -5.28
CA SER A 334 -24.21 -2.05 -4.41
C SER A 334 -23.50 -1.38 -3.23
N GLY A 335 -24.01 -0.21 -2.82
CA GLY A 335 -23.44 0.56 -1.70
C GLY A 335 -22.21 1.39 -2.06
N HIS A 336 -21.95 1.57 -3.36
CA HIS A 336 -20.79 2.29 -3.88
C HIS A 336 -20.85 3.82 -3.77
N GLU A 337 -22.03 4.36 -3.49
CA GLU A 337 -22.33 5.78 -3.68
C GLU A 337 -21.38 6.69 -2.90
N LYS A 338 -21.06 6.33 -1.66
CA LYS A 338 -20.13 7.12 -0.84
C LYS A 338 -18.70 7.05 -1.35
N THR A 339 -18.25 5.86 -1.78
CA THR A 339 -16.90 5.69 -2.35
C THR A 339 -16.74 6.51 -3.62
N LEU A 340 -17.73 6.48 -4.51
CA LEU A 340 -17.68 7.29 -5.73
C LEU A 340 -17.76 8.79 -5.43
N ALA A 341 -18.62 9.21 -4.50
CA ALA A 341 -18.72 10.60 -4.08
C ALA A 341 -17.41 11.14 -3.48
N ALA A 342 -16.67 10.30 -2.74
CA ALA A 342 -15.33 10.68 -2.24
C ALA A 342 -14.34 10.90 -3.39
N ILE A 343 -14.32 10.02 -4.39
CA ILE A 343 -13.47 10.16 -5.57
C ILE A 343 -13.86 11.42 -6.36
N ASP A 344 -15.15 11.61 -6.62
CA ASP A 344 -15.66 12.80 -7.34
C ASP A 344 -15.28 14.10 -6.60
N THR A 345 -15.33 14.08 -5.27
CA THR A 345 -14.90 15.21 -4.43
C THR A 345 -13.41 15.51 -4.63
N VAL A 346 -12.56 14.47 -4.56
CA VAL A 346 -11.11 14.63 -4.80
C VAL A 346 -10.85 15.21 -6.17
N VAL A 347 -11.46 14.63 -7.20
CA VAL A 347 -11.33 15.07 -8.59
C VAL A 347 -11.77 16.53 -8.74
N SER A 348 -12.86 16.94 -8.12
CA SER A 348 -13.33 18.32 -8.13
C SER A 348 -12.36 19.28 -7.46
N LEU A 349 -11.78 18.90 -6.30
CA LEU A 349 -10.85 19.75 -5.56
C LEU A 349 -9.54 20.01 -6.30
N ILE A 350 -9.06 19.05 -7.09
CA ILE A 350 -7.81 19.20 -7.84
C ILE A 350 -8.00 19.80 -9.23
N ARG A 351 -9.24 19.96 -9.67
CA ARG A 351 -9.58 20.38 -11.03
C ARG A 351 -9.08 21.77 -11.37
N ASP A 352 -9.18 22.68 -10.43
CA ASP A 352 -8.93 24.09 -10.67
C ASP A 352 -7.52 24.52 -10.25
N GLU A 353 -6.96 23.89 -9.21
CA GLU A 353 -5.62 24.20 -8.71
C GLU A 353 -4.89 22.93 -8.23
N TRP A 354 -3.63 22.79 -8.63
CA TRP A 354 -2.74 21.72 -8.17
C TRP A 354 -2.01 22.08 -6.86
N VAL A 355 -2.41 23.17 -6.24
CA VAL A 355 -1.87 23.60 -4.95
C VAL A 355 -2.70 22.96 -3.84
N PRO A 356 -2.07 22.36 -2.86
CA PRO A 356 -2.77 21.74 -1.74
C PRO A 356 -3.66 22.77 -1.01
N THR A 357 -4.92 22.40 -0.75
CA THR A 357 -5.86 23.25 -0.03
C THR A 357 -5.58 23.28 1.47
N GLN A 358 -6.11 24.27 2.18
CA GLN A 358 -6.03 24.32 3.64
C GLN A 358 -6.67 23.09 4.31
N PRO A 359 -6.10 22.57 5.40
CA PRO A 359 -6.68 21.44 6.14
C PRO A 359 -8.13 21.66 6.56
N SER A 360 -8.48 22.89 6.96
CA SER A 360 -9.87 23.23 7.30
C SER A 360 -10.83 23.16 6.11
N SER A 361 -10.35 23.38 4.91
CA SER A 361 -11.15 23.26 3.68
C SER A 361 -11.39 21.80 3.35
N LEU A 362 -10.37 20.94 3.41
CA LEU A 362 -10.52 19.53 3.13
C LEU A 362 -11.42 18.83 4.17
N ARG A 363 -11.33 19.22 5.44
CA ARG A 363 -12.21 18.70 6.52
C ARG A 363 -13.69 18.98 6.33
N ARG A 364 -14.08 19.97 5.52
CA ARG A 364 -15.50 20.18 5.17
C ARG A 364 -16.04 19.06 4.28
N HIS A 365 -15.17 18.43 3.51
CA HIS A 365 -15.53 17.32 2.63
C HIS A 365 -15.35 15.94 3.30
N PHE A 366 -14.39 15.85 4.22
CA PHE A 366 -14.05 14.64 4.97
C PHE A 366 -14.03 14.95 6.48
N PRO A 367 -15.23 15.14 7.10
CA PRO A 367 -15.35 15.68 8.46
C PRO A 367 -14.84 14.74 9.54
N ASN A 368 -14.89 13.40 9.33
CA ASN A 368 -14.42 12.42 10.28
C ASN A 368 -12.90 12.17 10.18
N GLY A 369 -12.22 12.84 9.23
CA GLY A 369 -10.77 12.82 9.12
C GLY A 369 -10.17 11.45 8.82
N GLY A 370 -10.86 10.62 8.06
CA GLY A 370 -10.39 9.29 7.66
C GLY A 370 -10.74 8.19 8.64
N ALA A 371 -11.81 8.34 9.42
CA ALA A 371 -12.27 7.33 10.38
C ALA A 371 -12.74 6.04 9.72
N ASP A 372 -13.35 6.15 8.55
CA ASP A 372 -13.78 5.03 7.72
C ASP A 372 -12.96 4.92 6.43
N GLY A 373 -13.16 3.83 5.71
CA GLY A 373 -12.44 3.58 4.46
C GLY A 373 -12.72 4.61 3.37
N VAL A 374 -13.92 5.16 3.31
CA VAL A 374 -14.34 6.16 2.32
C VAL A 374 -13.55 7.45 2.48
N GLU A 375 -13.54 8.01 3.69
CA GLU A 375 -12.82 9.25 3.95
C GLU A 375 -11.31 9.06 3.89
N ALA A 376 -10.81 7.93 4.38
CA ALA A 376 -9.38 7.63 4.34
C ALA A 376 -8.86 7.53 2.90
N LEU A 377 -9.59 6.82 2.03
CA LEU A 377 -9.25 6.75 0.61
C LEU A 377 -9.29 8.15 -0.03
N GLY A 378 -10.33 8.94 0.24
CA GLY A 378 -10.46 10.28 -0.31
C GLY A 378 -9.31 11.21 0.10
N ILE A 379 -8.98 11.28 1.40
CA ILE A 379 -7.87 12.11 1.91
C ILE A 379 -6.53 11.63 1.35
N ALA A 380 -6.29 10.31 1.29
CA ALA A 380 -5.06 9.74 0.79
C ALA A 380 -4.89 10.00 -0.72
N LEU A 381 -5.94 9.80 -1.52
CA LEU A 381 -5.95 10.13 -2.95
C LEU A 381 -5.63 11.61 -3.16
N TYR A 382 -6.33 12.51 -2.45
CA TYR A 382 -6.06 13.93 -2.54
C TYR A 382 -4.60 14.26 -2.22
N SER A 383 -4.09 13.72 -1.11
CA SER A 383 -2.71 13.95 -0.69
C SER A 383 -1.68 13.45 -1.71
N ALA A 384 -1.91 12.27 -2.30
CA ALA A 384 -1.03 11.72 -3.33
C ALA A 384 -1.09 12.53 -4.64
N MET A 385 -2.29 12.98 -5.03
CA MET A 385 -2.50 13.64 -6.31
C MET A 385 -1.96 15.07 -6.37
N VAL A 386 -1.95 15.79 -5.25
CA VAL A 386 -1.40 17.16 -5.17
C VAL A 386 0.08 17.20 -4.81
N SER A 387 0.72 16.04 -4.66
CA SER A 387 2.12 15.90 -4.26
C SER A 387 3.00 15.39 -5.39
N ASP A 388 4.25 15.84 -5.42
CA ASP A 388 5.26 15.36 -6.35
C ASP A 388 6.23 14.36 -5.71
N TYR A 389 6.23 14.24 -4.37
CA TYR A 389 7.15 13.41 -3.60
C TYR A 389 6.42 12.68 -2.48
N ILE A 390 6.92 11.49 -2.13
CA ILE A 390 6.36 10.69 -1.02
C ILE A 390 6.29 11.49 0.29
N ARG A 391 7.30 12.31 0.56
CA ARG A 391 7.35 13.14 1.78
C ARG A 391 6.23 14.15 1.83
N GLU A 392 5.96 14.85 0.72
CA GLU A 392 4.84 15.80 0.62
C GLU A 392 3.51 15.10 0.86
N ALA A 393 3.28 13.98 0.18
CA ALA A 393 2.05 13.20 0.33
C ALA A 393 1.81 12.76 1.76
N LEU A 394 2.86 12.28 2.44
CA LEU A 394 2.77 11.86 3.84
C LEU A 394 2.48 13.02 4.78
N LEU A 395 3.15 14.15 4.61
CA LEU A 395 2.91 15.34 5.45
C LEU A 395 1.52 15.91 5.24
N LEU A 396 1.03 15.93 4.00
CA LEU A 396 -0.34 16.32 3.69
C LEU A 396 -1.35 15.38 4.35
N ALA A 397 -1.19 14.08 4.18
CA ALA A 397 -2.05 13.08 4.80
C ALA A 397 -2.11 13.26 6.32
N LEU A 398 -0.95 13.48 6.97
CA LEU A 398 -0.86 13.71 8.42
C LEU A 398 -1.51 15.01 8.89
N ASN A 399 -1.55 16.05 8.05
CA ASN A 399 -2.19 17.32 8.40
C ASN A 399 -3.69 17.31 8.15
N TYR A 400 -4.14 16.57 7.13
CA TYR A 400 -5.55 16.48 6.79
C TYR A 400 -6.30 15.49 7.67
N ALA A 401 -5.66 14.38 8.02
CA ALA A 401 -6.31 13.28 8.74
C ALA A 401 -6.32 13.47 10.26
N SER A 402 -7.41 13.03 10.87
CA SER A 402 -7.47 12.75 12.31
C SER A 402 -7.02 11.31 12.61
N HIS A 403 -7.38 10.36 11.76
CA HIS A 403 -6.95 8.97 11.78
C HIS A 403 -5.67 8.78 10.93
N ARG A 404 -4.59 9.32 11.44
CA ARG A 404 -3.34 9.53 10.70
C ARG A 404 -2.65 8.26 10.20
N PRO A 405 -2.50 7.18 11.01
CA PRO A 405 -1.78 6.00 10.56
C PRO A 405 -2.45 5.35 9.34
N GLN A 406 -3.78 5.21 9.36
CA GLN A 406 -4.53 4.62 8.26
C GLN A 406 -4.39 5.43 6.97
N VAL A 407 -4.63 6.74 7.06
CA VAL A 407 -4.59 7.63 5.89
C VAL A 407 -3.17 7.76 5.34
N ALA A 408 -2.17 7.90 6.23
CA ALA A 408 -0.78 8.02 5.80
C ALA A 408 -0.23 6.72 5.18
N ALA A 409 -0.66 5.55 5.67
CA ALA A 409 -0.33 4.28 5.06
C ALA A 409 -0.89 4.17 3.63
N VAL A 410 -2.15 4.57 3.41
CA VAL A 410 -2.75 4.57 2.08
C VAL A 410 -2.07 5.59 1.15
N ALA A 411 -1.80 6.80 1.62
CA ALA A 411 -1.10 7.82 0.84
C ALA A 411 0.33 7.36 0.47
N GLY A 412 1.04 6.77 1.43
CA GLY A 412 2.37 6.18 1.21
C GLY A 412 2.34 5.04 0.19
N MET A 413 1.33 4.18 0.24
CA MET A 413 1.12 3.11 -0.75
C MET A 413 0.93 3.68 -2.16
N LEU A 414 0.02 4.63 -2.33
CA LEU A 414 -0.30 5.22 -3.62
C LEU A 414 0.90 5.91 -4.26
N ILE A 415 1.56 6.79 -3.50
CA ILE A 415 2.70 7.55 -4.02
C ILE A 415 3.95 6.67 -4.18
N GLY A 416 4.12 5.67 -3.32
CA GLY A 416 5.18 4.68 -3.42
C GLY A 416 5.02 3.77 -4.64
N ALA A 417 3.78 3.38 -4.97
CA ALA A 417 3.48 2.66 -6.21
C ALA A 417 3.74 3.52 -7.45
N GLU A 418 3.32 4.79 -7.39
CA GLU A 418 3.50 5.74 -8.49
C GLU A 418 4.97 5.90 -8.83
N TYR A 419 5.81 6.02 -7.82
CA TYR A 419 7.21 6.38 -7.98
C TYR A 419 8.21 5.23 -7.83
N GLY A 420 7.79 4.10 -7.34
CA GLY A 420 8.64 2.94 -7.11
C GLY A 420 9.60 3.13 -5.93
N ILE A 421 10.23 2.05 -5.51
CA ILE A 421 11.12 2.03 -4.34
C ILE A 421 12.33 2.96 -4.48
N GLN A 422 12.81 3.17 -5.71
CA GLN A 422 13.98 4.01 -5.98
C GLN A 422 13.73 5.49 -5.67
N ALA A 423 12.46 5.93 -5.72
CA ALA A 423 12.09 7.29 -5.37
C ALA A 423 11.82 7.50 -3.88
N VAL A 424 11.88 6.43 -3.08
CA VAL A 424 11.70 6.52 -1.63
C VAL A 424 13.03 6.82 -0.97
N PRO A 425 13.20 8.00 -0.36
CA PRO A 425 14.47 8.39 0.25
C PRO A 425 14.92 7.45 1.36
N LYS A 426 16.22 7.18 1.43
CA LYS A 426 16.84 6.32 2.44
C LYS A 426 16.52 6.82 3.87
N ALA A 427 16.61 8.12 4.10
CA ALA A 427 16.29 8.73 5.39
C ALA A 427 14.84 8.54 5.84
N LEU A 428 13.89 8.27 4.92
CA LEU A 428 12.53 7.87 5.28
C LEU A 428 12.42 6.37 5.55
N ARG A 429 13.24 5.54 4.91
CA ARG A 429 13.21 4.08 5.04
C ARG A 429 13.90 3.58 6.31
N GLU A 430 15.12 4.07 6.58
CA GLU A 430 15.96 3.57 7.67
C GLU A 430 15.34 3.65 9.06
N PRO A 431 14.62 4.71 9.43
CA PRO A 431 13.98 4.77 10.74
C PRO A 431 12.83 3.78 10.94
N VAL A 432 12.25 3.26 9.85
CA VAL A 432 11.08 2.37 9.92
C VAL A 432 11.50 0.93 10.17
N ALA A 433 11.19 0.44 11.34
CA ALA A 433 11.68 -0.83 11.86
C ALA A 433 11.32 -2.05 10.99
N SER A 434 10.18 -2.03 10.29
CA SER A 434 9.67 -3.14 9.48
C SER A 434 9.97 -3.01 7.99
N VAL A 435 10.65 -1.96 7.56
CA VAL A 435 10.87 -1.69 6.13
C VAL A 435 11.57 -2.86 5.42
N GLY A 436 12.59 -3.45 6.04
CA GLY A 436 13.30 -4.59 5.44
C GLY A 436 12.40 -5.79 5.19
N THR A 437 11.54 -6.12 6.13
CA THR A 437 10.59 -7.25 6.00
C THR A 437 9.49 -6.94 4.97
N LEU A 438 8.98 -5.71 4.93
CA LEU A 438 8.01 -5.29 3.91
C LEU A 438 8.60 -5.34 2.52
N ASP A 439 9.83 -4.87 2.36
CA ASP A 439 10.54 -4.92 1.08
C ASP A 439 10.80 -6.36 0.64
N ALA A 440 11.16 -7.24 1.57
CA ALA A 440 11.32 -8.67 1.30
C ALA A 440 10.00 -9.31 0.83
N PHE A 441 8.88 -9.07 1.51
CA PHE A 441 7.57 -9.56 1.06
C PHE A 441 7.18 -9.02 -0.31
N ALA A 442 7.44 -7.75 -0.58
CA ALA A 442 7.15 -7.16 -1.88
C ALA A 442 8.00 -7.79 -3.00
N GLN A 443 9.28 -8.08 -2.73
CA GLN A 443 10.15 -8.82 -3.65
C GLN A 443 9.66 -10.24 -3.87
N ASP A 444 9.25 -10.93 -2.81
CA ASP A 444 8.78 -12.31 -2.86
C ASP A 444 7.43 -12.39 -3.62
N LEU A 445 6.51 -11.45 -3.40
CA LEU A 445 5.28 -11.34 -4.21
C LEU A 445 5.61 -11.08 -5.69
N ALA A 446 6.52 -10.16 -5.99
CA ALA A 446 6.94 -9.89 -7.36
C ALA A 446 7.63 -11.10 -8.01
N THR A 447 8.31 -11.92 -7.22
CA THR A 447 8.97 -13.13 -7.67
C THR A 447 7.96 -14.20 -8.06
N GLU A 448 6.88 -14.38 -7.30
CA GLU A 448 5.78 -15.30 -7.66
C GLU A 448 5.08 -14.92 -8.97
N LEU A 449 5.16 -13.66 -9.38
CA LEU A 449 4.58 -13.17 -10.63
C LEU A 449 5.51 -13.37 -11.85
N ARG A 450 6.74 -13.88 -11.64
CA ARG A 450 7.69 -14.22 -12.71
C ARG A 450 7.69 -15.72 -12.94
N ASP A 451 7.82 -16.14 -14.19
CA ASP A 451 7.78 -17.56 -14.59
C ASP A 451 8.98 -18.43 -14.12
N VAL A 452 9.78 -18.01 -13.15
CA VAL A 452 11.14 -18.50 -12.96
C VAL A 452 11.34 -19.41 -11.76
N LEU A 453 10.32 -19.69 -10.94
CA LEU A 453 10.60 -20.36 -9.67
C LEU A 453 9.95 -21.72 -9.49
N THR A 454 10.78 -22.72 -9.24
CA THR A 454 10.40 -23.95 -8.57
C THR A 454 11.60 -24.51 -7.85
N ASP A 455 11.98 -23.97 -6.72
CA ASP A 455 12.83 -24.74 -5.88
C ASP A 455 12.10 -25.23 -4.62
N ALA A 456 12.56 -26.35 -4.10
CA ALA A 456 12.00 -26.95 -2.91
C ALA A 456 12.16 -26.03 -1.69
N GLU A 457 13.16 -25.14 -1.71
CA GLU A 457 13.41 -24.18 -0.64
C GLU A 457 12.34 -23.08 -0.59
N TRP A 458 11.94 -22.56 -1.76
CA TRP A 458 10.84 -21.60 -1.85
C TRP A 458 9.53 -22.17 -1.33
N LEU A 459 9.17 -23.41 -1.73
CA LEU A 459 7.97 -24.09 -1.25
C LEU A 459 8.04 -24.47 0.23
N ARG A 460 9.24 -24.64 0.76
CA ARG A 460 9.43 -24.80 2.21
C ARG A 460 9.22 -23.49 2.95
N ARG A 461 9.64 -22.36 2.37
CA ARG A 461 9.44 -21.02 2.94
C ARG A 461 7.98 -20.59 2.88
N TYR A 462 7.32 -20.90 1.77
CA TYR A 462 5.92 -20.54 1.50
C TYR A 462 5.10 -21.79 1.14
N PRO A 463 4.83 -22.67 2.09
CA PRO A 463 4.03 -23.85 1.82
C PRO A 463 2.58 -23.44 1.47
N PRO A 464 2.02 -23.98 0.39
CA PRO A 464 0.64 -23.70 -0.03
C PRO A 464 -0.34 -24.47 0.88
N THR A 465 -0.57 -23.98 2.08
CA THR A 465 -1.47 -24.62 3.07
C THR A 465 -2.28 -23.58 3.82
#